data_f650d2bcbc2dc5c237b5ebd822b2192e
#
_entry.id   f650d2bcbc2dc5c237b5ebd822b2192e
#
_cell.length_a   1.000
_cell.length_b   1.000
_cell.length_c   1.000
_cell.angle_alpha   90.00
_cell.angle_beta   90.00
_cell.angle_gamma   90.00
#
_symmetry.space_group_name_H-M   'P 1'
#
loop_
_entity.id
_entity.type
_entity.pdbx_description
1 polymer ?
#
loop_
_entity_poly.entity_id
_entity_poly.type
_entity_poly.pdbx_seq_one_letter_code
_entity_poly.pdbx_strand_id
1 'polypeptide(L)'
;MSKTMMGRRAFLATTSAMGAIAVAGGNLVIGGNGAWAMSTTALTGDEAAMLVRMARATYPHAKLDDAIYGKVIHDLDEKAAKDEGLLKTLQSGAAILKDKKFDTLDPDAQEAALREIQDTPEFQTVRGACITGIYNNQDVWPIFGYEGESAALGGYINRGFSDISWLKDA
;
A
#
# COMPACT_ATOMS: atom_id res chain seq x y z
N MET A 1 29.82 -19.49 19.61
CA MET A 1 28.94 -18.78 18.66
C MET A 1 28.43 -17.52 19.36
N SER A 2 29.02 -16.37 19.05
CA SER A 2 28.68 -15.08 19.68
C SER A 2 27.41 -14.52 19.03
N LYS A 3 26.31 -14.41 19.79
CA LYS A 3 25.12 -13.66 19.38
C LYS A 3 25.45 -12.17 19.49
N THR A 4 25.76 -11.55 18.36
CA THR A 4 25.87 -10.09 18.28
C THR A 4 24.46 -9.51 18.40
N MET A 5 24.10 -9.08 19.61
CA MET A 5 22.86 -8.31 19.81
C MET A 5 23.07 -6.92 19.20
N MET A 6 22.42 -6.67 18.09
CA MET A 6 22.37 -5.36 17.46
C MET A 6 21.67 -4.38 18.41
N GLY A 7 22.37 -3.36 18.88
CA GLY A 7 21.82 -2.37 19.82
C GLY A 7 20.74 -1.52 19.14
N ARG A 8 19.73 -1.06 19.91
CA ARG A 8 18.64 -0.19 19.44
C ARG A 8 19.11 1.03 18.63
N ARG A 9 20.30 1.56 18.93
CA ARG A 9 20.90 2.68 18.18
C ARG A 9 21.44 2.26 16.80
N ALA A 10 21.97 1.06 16.66
CA ALA A 10 22.42 0.54 15.37
C ALA A 10 21.21 0.23 14.44
N PHE A 11 20.10 -0.21 15.01
CA PHE A 11 18.86 -0.42 14.28
C PHE A 11 18.28 0.89 13.71
N LEU A 12 18.35 1.99 14.47
CA LEU A 12 17.86 3.30 14.03
C LEU A 12 18.81 4.04 13.07
N ALA A 13 20.09 3.70 13.03
CA ALA A 13 21.07 4.38 12.18
C ALA A 13 21.10 3.87 10.72
N THR A 14 20.49 2.73 10.43
CA THR A 14 20.44 2.14 9.08
C THR A 14 19.22 2.59 8.24
N THR A 15 18.40 3.49 8.78
CA THR A 15 17.11 3.87 8.14
C THR A 15 17.05 5.30 7.61
N SER A 16 18.15 5.93 7.30
CA SER A 16 18.09 7.26 6.67
C SER A 16 18.41 7.18 5.18
N ALA A 17 17.43 7.49 4.41
CA ALA A 17 17.31 7.86 3.01
C ALA A 17 16.73 6.78 2.10
N MET A 18 15.60 7.14 1.57
CA MET A 18 14.71 6.48 0.59
C MET A 18 13.77 5.46 1.22
N GLY A 19 12.45 5.69 1.09
CA GLY A 19 11.34 4.90 1.60
C GLY A 19 11.39 3.40 1.29
N ALA A 20 12.46 2.75 1.74
CA ALA A 20 12.68 1.34 1.55
C ALA A 20 11.83 0.57 2.56
N ILE A 21 11.00 -0.32 2.09
CA ILE A 21 10.36 -1.34 2.91
C ILE A 21 11.44 -2.34 3.29
N ALA A 22 11.72 -2.48 4.59
CA ALA A 22 12.66 -3.47 5.10
C ALA A 22 11.91 -4.70 5.58
N VAL A 23 12.40 -5.88 5.20
CA VAL A 23 11.91 -7.16 5.70
C VAL A 23 12.80 -7.62 6.82
N ALA A 24 12.24 -7.82 8.00
CA ALA A 24 12.95 -8.32 9.17
C ALA A 24 12.42 -9.70 9.55
N GLY A 25 13.18 -10.74 9.22
CA GLY A 25 12.96 -12.09 9.76
C GLY A 25 11.62 -12.73 9.42
N GLY A 26 11.43 -13.13 8.18
CA GLY A 26 10.36 -14.02 7.76
C GLY A 26 9.01 -13.33 7.52
N ASN A 27 8.24 -13.04 8.54
CA ASN A 27 6.84 -12.61 8.42
C ASN A 27 6.58 -11.17 8.89
N LEU A 28 7.60 -10.33 8.97
CA LEU A 28 7.47 -8.94 9.38
C LEU A 28 7.97 -8.00 8.30
N VAL A 29 7.13 -7.09 7.85
CA VAL A 29 7.46 -6.00 6.93
C VAL A 29 7.49 -4.69 7.72
N ILE A 30 8.58 -3.94 7.61
CA ILE A 30 8.77 -2.66 8.29
C ILE A 30 8.94 -1.58 7.23
N GLY A 31 8.20 -0.49 7.33
CA GLY A 31 8.36 0.69 6.48
C GLY A 31 9.76 1.28 6.56
N GLY A 32 10.26 1.85 5.47
CA GLY A 32 11.65 2.28 5.34
C GLY A 32 12.12 3.31 6.36
N ASN A 33 11.21 4.07 6.94
CA ASN A 33 11.48 5.00 8.05
C ASN A 33 11.16 4.40 9.43
N GLY A 34 10.79 3.11 9.51
CA GLY A 34 10.36 2.47 10.75
C GLY A 34 9.02 2.96 11.31
N ALA A 35 8.30 3.78 10.55
CA ALA A 35 7.07 4.42 11.01
C ALA A 35 5.88 3.44 11.10
N TRP A 36 5.96 2.31 10.39
CA TRP A 36 4.92 1.28 10.43
C TRP A 36 5.53 -0.11 10.24
N ALA A 37 4.81 -1.11 10.72
CA ALA A 37 5.15 -2.52 10.53
C ALA A 37 3.87 -3.32 10.34
N MET A 38 3.93 -4.38 9.52
CA MET A 38 2.87 -5.37 9.39
C MET A 38 3.44 -6.77 9.55
N SER A 39 2.66 -7.66 10.14
CA SER A 39 2.92 -9.10 10.11
C SER A 39 2.19 -9.72 8.91
N THR A 40 2.74 -10.79 8.36
CA THR A 40 2.08 -11.58 7.31
C THR A 40 1.73 -12.95 7.85
N THR A 41 0.66 -13.55 7.32
CA THR A 41 0.14 -14.85 7.72
C THR A 41 0.44 -15.91 6.67
N ALA A 42 0.21 -15.60 5.40
CA ALA A 42 0.36 -16.53 4.27
C ALA A 42 1.50 -16.13 3.32
N LEU A 43 1.70 -14.83 3.09
CA LEU A 43 2.79 -14.31 2.28
C LEU A 43 4.09 -14.27 3.08
N THR A 44 5.21 -14.39 2.39
CA THR A 44 6.51 -14.01 2.96
C THR A 44 6.62 -12.48 3.09
N GLY A 45 7.49 -12.00 3.97
CA GLY A 45 7.73 -10.58 4.12
C GLY A 45 8.20 -9.89 2.82
N ASP A 46 9.01 -10.58 2.01
CA ASP A 46 9.48 -10.06 0.71
C ASP A 46 8.35 -9.91 -0.30
N GLU A 47 7.48 -10.93 -0.39
CA GLU A 47 6.30 -10.88 -1.27
C GLU A 47 5.37 -9.74 -0.88
N ALA A 48 5.06 -9.63 0.40
CA ALA A 48 4.22 -8.53 0.90
C ALA A 48 4.84 -7.16 0.66
N ALA A 49 6.14 -7.00 0.91
CA ALA A 49 6.86 -5.76 0.64
C ALA A 49 6.79 -5.35 -0.85
N MET A 50 6.93 -6.33 -1.76
CA MET A 50 6.83 -6.09 -3.20
C MET A 50 5.42 -5.63 -3.59
N LEU A 51 4.39 -6.25 -3.03
CA LEU A 51 2.99 -5.88 -3.28
C LEU A 51 2.63 -4.50 -2.69
N VAL A 52 3.19 -4.12 -1.54
CA VAL A 52 3.04 -2.76 -1.00
C VAL A 52 3.65 -1.72 -1.94
N ARG A 53 4.84 -1.99 -2.49
CA ARG A 53 5.46 -1.10 -3.51
C ARG A 53 4.60 -0.98 -4.75
N MET A 54 4.05 -2.08 -5.24
CA MET A 54 3.12 -2.09 -6.36
C MET A 54 1.88 -1.23 -6.06
N ALA A 55 1.25 -1.41 -4.91
CA ALA A 55 0.09 -0.64 -4.48
C ALA A 55 0.39 0.85 -4.42
N ARG A 56 1.55 1.23 -3.87
CA ARG A 56 2.02 2.61 -3.80
C ARG A 56 2.27 3.22 -5.18
N ALA A 57 2.89 2.48 -6.10
CA ALA A 57 3.16 2.93 -7.46
C ALA A 57 1.87 3.03 -8.30
N THR A 58 0.88 2.15 -8.04
CA THR A 58 -0.43 2.19 -8.72
C THR A 58 -1.27 3.39 -8.28
N TYR A 59 -1.17 3.79 -7.01
CA TYR A 59 -1.92 4.91 -6.41
C TYR A 59 -0.96 5.85 -5.68
N PRO A 60 -0.17 6.68 -6.37
CA PRO A 60 0.93 7.45 -5.80
C PRO A 60 0.45 8.73 -5.09
N HIS A 61 -0.35 8.60 -4.03
CA HIS A 61 -0.84 9.74 -3.26
C HIS A 61 0.22 10.27 -2.30
N ALA A 62 0.78 11.42 -2.59
CA ALA A 62 1.85 12.05 -1.78
C ALA A 62 1.45 12.31 -0.32
N LYS A 63 0.14 12.47 -0.05
CA LYS A 63 -0.38 12.74 1.29
C LYS A 63 -0.64 11.48 2.12
N LEU A 64 -0.62 10.29 1.52
CA LEU A 64 -0.87 9.05 2.24
C LEU A 64 0.43 8.44 2.75
N ASP A 65 0.40 7.96 3.99
CA ASP A 65 1.47 7.17 4.58
C ASP A 65 1.50 5.76 3.95
N ASP A 66 2.68 5.17 3.87
CA ASP A 66 2.86 3.79 3.39
C ASP A 66 2.14 2.76 4.27
N ALA A 67 1.84 3.09 5.53
CA ALA A 67 1.03 2.27 6.41
C ALA A 67 -0.37 1.97 5.84
N ILE A 68 -0.96 2.91 5.10
CA ILE A 68 -2.27 2.70 4.45
C ILE A 68 -2.18 1.60 3.40
N TYR A 69 -1.14 1.61 2.57
CA TYR A 69 -0.89 0.57 1.57
C TYR A 69 -0.52 -0.76 2.23
N GLY A 70 0.27 -0.70 3.31
CA GLY A 70 0.60 -1.87 4.13
C GLY A 70 -0.65 -2.56 4.67
N LYS A 71 -1.62 -1.77 5.18
CA LYS A 71 -2.90 -2.30 5.66
C LYS A 71 -3.69 -3.00 4.54
N VAL A 72 -3.73 -2.43 3.34
CA VAL A 72 -4.42 -3.07 2.19
C VAL A 72 -3.83 -4.44 1.88
N ILE A 73 -2.50 -4.55 1.87
CA ILE A 73 -1.83 -5.82 1.58
C ILE A 73 -1.98 -6.80 2.76
N HIS A 74 -1.98 -6.32 4.00
CA HIS A 74 -2.28 -7.15 5.17
C HIS A 74 -3.68 -7.76 5.10
N ASP A 75 -4.69 -6.95 4.76
CA ASP A 75 -6.08 -7.42 4.63
C ASP A 75 -6.23 -8.44 3.47
N LEU A 76 -5.41 -8.32 2.41
CA LEU A 76 -5.32 -9.33 1.34
C LEU A 76 -4.63 -10.61 1.82
N ASP A 77 -3.55 -10.51 2.57
CA ASP A 77 -2.80 -11.65 3.12
C ASP A 77 -3.67 -12.48 4.07
N GLU A 78 -4.46 -11.82 4.93
CA GLU A 78 -5.42 -12.53 5.80
C GLU A 78 -6.51 -13.29 5.02
N LYS A 79 -6.95 -12.76 3.88
CA LYS A 79 -7.87 -13.45 2.98
C LYS A 79 -7.18 -14.62 2.28
N ALA A 80 -5.95 -14.41 1.81
CA ALA A 80 -5.14 -15.41 1.14
C ALA A 80 -4.80 -16.60 2.04
N ALA A 81 -4.70 -16.38 3.35
CA ALA A 81 -4.53 -17.46 4.33
C ALA A 81 -5.71 -18.47 4.34
N LYS A 82 -6.86 -18.09 3.78
CA LYS A 82 -8.08 -18.92 3.71
C LYS A 82 -8.46 -19.28 2.27
N ASP A 83 -7.75 -18.75 1.28
CA ASP A 83 -8.01 -18.94 -0.15
C ASP A 83 -6.69 -19.20 -0.90
N GLU A 84 -6.43 -20.47 -1.20
CA GLU A 84 -5.21 -20.90 -1.90
C GLU A 84 -5.10 -20.31 -3.31
N GLY A 85 -6.22 -20.06 -4.00
CA GLY A 85 -6.25 -19.44 -5.31
C GLY A 85 -5.77 -17.99 -5.24
N LEU A 86 -6.28 -17.23 -4.25
CA LEU A 86 -5.84 -15.87 -3.98
C LEU A 86 -4.36 -15.83 -3.59
N LEU A 87 -3.92 -16.75 -2.72
CA LEU A 87 -2.51 -16.83 -2.32
C LEU A 87 -1.59 -17.02 -3.52
N LYS A 88 -1.89 -17.97 -4.40
CA LYS A 88 -1.12 -18.20 -5.62
C LYS A 88 -1.08 -16.98 -6.54
N THR A 89 -2.20 -16.28 -6.67
CA THR A 89 -2.27 -15.03 -7.46
C THR A 89 -1.35 -13.96 -6.89
N LEU A 90 -1.37 -13.74 -5.58
CA LEU A 90 -0.52 -12.74 -4.93
C LEU A 90 0.97 -13.11 -5.02
N GLN A 91 1.31 -14.38 -4.81
CA GLN A 91 2.69 -14.88 -4.95
C GLN A 91 3.21 -14.76 -6.39
N SER A 92 2.38 -15.11 -7.38
CA SER A 92 2.69 -14.92 -8.80
C SER A 92 2.95 -13.43 -9.11
N GLY A 93 2.10 -12.53 -8.62
CA GLY A 93 2.28 -11.09 -8.79
C GLY A 93 3.60 -10.58 -8.19
N ALA A 94 3.92 -11.00 -6.97
CA ALA A 94 5.18 -10.65 -6.33
C ALA A 94 6.40 -11.18 -7.11
N ALA A 95 6.32 -12.41 -7.63
CA ALA A 95 7.38 -13.01 -8.45
C ALA A 95 7.60 -12.24 -9.77
N ILE A 96 6.53 -11.89 -10.48
CA ILE A 96 6.60 -11.08 -11.71
C ILE A 96 7.31 -9.74 -11.44
N LEU A 97 6.95 -9.05 -10.36
CA LEU A 97 7.56 -7.78 -10.00
C LEU A 97 9.03 -7.94 -9.60
N LYS A 98 9.37 -9.02 -8.91
CA LYS A 98 10.75 -9.34 -8.53
C LYS A 98 11.62 -9.59 -9.77
N ASP A 99 11.13 -10.34 -10.74
CA ASP A 99 11.84 -10.61 -12.00
C ASP A 99 12.09 -9.32 -12.79
N LYS A 100 11.18 -8.36 -12.72
CA LYS A 100 11.32 -7.02 -13.29
C LYS A 100 12.22 -6.10 -12.46
N LYS A 101 12.72 -6.53 -11.31
CA LYS A 101 13.50 -5.72 -10.35
C LYS A 101 12.77 -4.43 -9.95
N PHE A 102 11.47 -4.53 -9.78
CA PHE A 102 10.54 -3.41 -9.60
C PHE A 102 10.93 -2.48 -8.44
N ASP A 103 11.53 -3.02 -7.40
CA ASP A 103 12.02 -2.30 -6.22
C ASP A 103 13.20 -1.36 -6.48
N THR A 104 13.90 -1.55 -7.60
CA THR A 104 15.06 -0.75 -8.01
C THR A 104 14.75 0.24 -9.13
N LEU A 105 13.54 0.19 -9.69
CA LEU A 105 13.11 1.07 -10.78
C LEU A 105 12.77 2.46 -10.25
N ASP A 106 13.00 3.47 -11.08
CA ASP A 106 12.45 4.81 -10.86
C ASP A 106 10.93 4.84 -11.10
N PRO A 107 10.23 5.91 -10.69
CA PRO A 107 8.76 5.97 -10.78
C PRO A 107 8.22 5.78 -12.20
N ASP A 108 8.86 6.33 -13.22
CA ASP A 108 8.41 6.23 -14.61
C ASP A 108 8.57 4.81 -15.13
N ALA A 109 9.70 4.17 -14.80
CA ALA A 109 9.94 2.77 -15.13
C ALA A 109 9.02 1.81 -14.35
N GLN A 110 8.66 2.13 -13.10
CA GLN A 110 7.66 1.39 -12.34
C GLN A 110 6.29 1.47 -13.01
N GLU A 111 5.86 2.66 -13.43
CA GLU A 111 4.60 2.82 -14.16
C GLU A 111 4.59 2.02 -15.45
N ALA A 112 5.68 2.09 -16.25
CA ALA A 112 5.80 1.31 -17.48
C ALA A 112 5.71 -0.20 -17.21
N ALA A 113 6.41 -0.70 -16.19
CA ALA A 113 6.35 -2.11 -15.80
C ALA A 113 4.95 -2.56 -15.35
N LEU A 114 4.20 -1.69 -14.66
CA LEU A 114 2.83 -1.98 -14.26
C LEU A 114 1.86 -1.97 -15.45
N ARG A 115 2.05 -1.10 -16.43
CA ARG A 115 1.26 -1.09 -17.68
C ARG A 115 1.37 -2.40 -18.47
N GLU A 116 2.53 -3.05 -18.44
CA GLU A 116 2.73 -4.35 -19.11
C GLU A 116 1.88 -5.48 -18.49
N ILE A 117 1.57 -5.38 -17.21
CA ILE A 117 0.83 -6.42 -16.47
C ILE A 117 -0.59 -5.98 -16.08
N GLN A 118 -1.05 -4.82 -16.51
CA GLN A 118 -2.30 -4.21 -16.04
C GLN A 118 -3.54 -5.09 -16.24
N ASP A 119 -3.55 -5.93 -17.26
CA ASP A 119 -4.68 -6.79 -17.59
C ASP A 119 -4.61 -8.19 -16.95
N THR A 120 -3.55 -8.44 -16.15
CA THR A 120 -3.38 -9.72 -15.46
C THR A 120 -4.22 -9.82 -14.18
N PRO A 121 -4.64 -11.03 -13.77
CA PRO A 121 -5.34 -11.24 -12.50
C PRO A 121 -4.55 -10.73 -11.29
N GLU A 122 -3.23 -10.88 -11.31
CA GLU A 122 -2.33 -10.44 -10.26
C GLU A 122 -2.42 -8.93 -10.01
N PHE A 123 -2.34 -8.15 -11.10
CA PHE A 123 -2.48 -6.70 -11.03
C PHE A 123 -3.89 -6.29 -10.59
N GLN A 124 -4.91 -6.85 -11.21
CA GLN A 124 -6.30 -6.46 -10.95
C GLN A 124 -6.74 -6.80 -9.52
N THR A 125 -6.22 -7.88 -8.93
CA THR A 125 -6.49 -8.24 -7.53
C THR A 125 -5.98 -7.16 -6.57
N VAL A 126 -4.72 -6.76 -6.70
CA VAL A 126 -4.13 -5.72 -5.85
C VAL A 126 -4.77 -4.36 -6.11
N ARG A 127 -5.00 -4.02 -7.38
CA ARG A 127 -5.68 -2.78 -7.78
C ARG A 127 -7.08 -2.67 -7.16
N GLY A 128 -7.87 -3.74 -7.24
CA GLY A 128 -9.22 -3.78 -6.67
C GLY A 128 -9.22 -3.62 -5.16
N ALA A 129 -8.27 -4.26 -4.47
CA ALA A 129 -8.10 -4.11 -3.04
C ALA A 129 -7.69 -2.68 -2.64
N CYS A 130 -6.84 -2.02 -3.42
CA CYS A 130 -6.46 -0.63 -3.19
C CYS A 130 -7.67 0.32 -3.33
N ILE A 131 -8.53 0.13 -4.32
CA ILE A 131 -9.73 0.97 -4.50
C ILE A 131 -10.59 0.93 -3.24
N THR A 132 -10.87 -0.25 -2.72
CA THR A 132 -11.72 -0.38 -1.52
C THR A 132 -10.96 -0.03 -0.24
N GLY A 133 -9.73 -0.47 -0.08
CA GLY A 133 -8.96 -0.31 1.15
C GLY A 133 -8.44 1.12 1.38
N ILE A 134 -8.24 1.90 0.31
CA ILE A 134 -7.82 3.30 0.42
C ILE A 134 -9.04 4.22 0.47
N TYR A 135 -9.93 4.16 -0.54
CA TYR A 135 -10.98 5.17 -0.69
C TYR A 135 -12.21 4.91 0.17
N ASN A 136 -12.40 3.69 0.67
CA ASN A 136 -13.45 3.39 1.65
C ASN A 136 -12.93 3.44 3.11
N ASN A 137 -11.70 3.89 3.30
CA ASN A 137 -11.10 4.05 4.63
C ASN A 137 -11.45 5.44 5.19
N GLN A 138 -12.17 5.46 6.31
CA GLN A 138 -12.60 6.68 6.97
C GLN A 138 -11.43 7.54 7.48
N ASP A 139 -10.28 6.95 7.80
CA ASP A 139 -9.07 7.68 8.20
C ASP A 139 -8.43 8.44 7.02
N VAL A 140 -8.71 8.01 5.80
CA VAL A 140 -8.20 8.62 4.56
C VAL A 140 -9.09 9.74 4.06
N TRP A 141 -10.39 9.70 4.33
CA TRP A 141 -11.37 10.69 3.85
C TRP A 141 -11.00 12.14 4.16
N PRO A 142 -10.63 12.51 5.41
CA PRO A 142 -10.24 13.88 5.70
C PRO A 142 -8.98 14.34 4.95
N ILE A 143 -8.06 13.42 4.63
CA ILE A 143 -6.83 13.72 3.89
C ILE A 143 -7.15 14.17 2.46
N PHE A 144 -8.22 13.63 1.87
CA PHE A 144 -8.73 13.99 0.55
C PHE A 144 -9.79 15.11 0.59
N GLY A 145 -10.20 15.55 1.77
CA GLY A 145 -11.24 16.55 1.94
C GLY A 145 -12.67 16.00 1.76
N TYR A 146 -12.84 14.66 1.85
CA TYR A 146 -14.16 14.06 1.83
C TYR A 146 -14.75 14.05 3.25
N GLU A 147 -15.92 14.66 3.43
CA GLU A 147 -16.56 14.83 4.74
C GLU A 147 -17.31 13.59 5.24
N GLY A 148 -17.36 12.54 4.44
CA GLY A 148 -18.09 11.31 4.75
C GLY A 148 -19.46 11.22 4.07
N GLU A 149 -20.25 10.26 4.50
CA GLU A 149 -21.56 9.96 3.90
C GLU A 149 -22.55 11.11 4.15
N SER A 150 -23.13 11.64 3.08
CA SER A 150 -24.07 12.75 3.17
C SER A 150 -25.33 12.43 3.98
N ALA A 151 -25.73 11.16 4.05
CA ALA A 151 -26.87 10.72 4.83
C ALA A 151 -26.69 10.98 6.34
N ALA A 152 -25.49 10.71 6.88
CA ALA A 152 -25.15 10.98 8.26
C ALA A 152 -25.14 12.48 8.60
N LEU A 153 -24.97 13.33 7.58
CA LEU A 153 -24.91 14.81 7.68
C LEU A 153 -26.23 15.48 7.29
N GLY A 154 -27.34 14.75 7.22
CA GLY A 154 -28.66 15.28 6.86
C GLY A 154 -28.91 15.45 5.36
N GLY A 155 -28.11 14.84 4.51
CA GLY A 155 -28.22 14.96 3.06
C GLY A 155 -27.69 16.30 2.52
N TYR A 156 -28.05 16.65 1.30
CA TYR A 156 -27.62 17.87 0.61
C TYR A 156 -28.69 18.96 0.54
N ILE A 157 -29.78 18.86 1.31
CA ILE A 157 -30.89 19.83 1.25
C ILE A 157 -30.42 21.26 1.67
N ASN A 158 -29.53 21.33 2.65
CA ASN A 158 -29.03 22.59 3.21
C ASN A 158 -27.50 22.73 3.11
N ARG A 159 -26.83 21.98 2.24
CA ARG A 159 -25.36 21.99 2.10
C ARG A 159 -24.94 21.63 0.66
N GLY A 160 -23.70 21.84 0.32
CA GLY A 160 -23.14 21.48 -1.00
C GLY A 160 -23.39 22.53 -2.09
N PHE A 161 -23.88 23.73 -1.74
CA PHE A 161 -24.23 24.75 -2.72
C PHE A 161 -23.04 25.59 -3.23
N SER A 162 -21.93 25.57 -2.54
CA SER A 162 -20.76 26.40 -2.87
C SER A 162 -19.44 25.68 -2.63
N ASP A 163 -19.43 24.36 -2.74
CA ASP A 163 -18.28 23.53 -2.41
C ASP A 163 -17.18 23.59 -3.48
N ILE A 164 -17.48 24.16 -4.66
CA ILE A 164 -16.55 24.29 -5.77
C ILE A 164 -15.91 25.68 -5.75
N SER A 165 -14.82 25.83 -4.99
CA SER A 165 -14.13 27.11 -4.82
C SER A 165 -13.44 27.66 -6.09
N TRP A 166 -13.24 26.83 -7.11
CA TRP A 166 -12.64 27.23 -8.39
C TRP A 166 -13.66 27.69 -9.44
N LEU A 167 -14.95 27.41 -9.23
CA LEU A 167 -16.03 27.95 -10.04
C LEU A 167 -16.38 29.31 -9.46
N LYS A 168 -15.81 30.36 -10.01
CA LYS A 168 -16.24 31.74 -9.68
C LYS A 168 -17.65 31.92 -10.17
N ASP A 169 -18.44 32.59 -9.34
CA ASP A 169 -19.86 32.89 -9.54
C ASP A 169 -20.24 33.11 -11.02
N ALA A 170 -21.13 32.25 -11.50
CA ALA A 170 -21.74 32.39 -12.81
C ALA A 170 -22.96 33.35 -12.73
#